data_6ddf941e753111c8e975aa49385559c6
#
_entry.id   6ddf941e753111c8e975aa49385559c6
#
_cell.length_a   1.000
_cell.length_b   1.000
_cell.length_c   1.000
_cell.angle_alpha   90.00
_cell.angle_beta   90.00
_cell.angle_gamma   90.00
#
_symmetry.space_group_name_H-M   'P 1'
#
loop_
_entity.id
_entity.type
_entity.pdbx_description
1 polymer ?
#
loop_
_entity_poly.entity_id
_entity_poly.type
_entity_poly.pdbx_seq_one_letter_code
_entity_poly.pdbx_strand_id
1 'polypeptide(L)' 'MTEKIAINDTLSTLNSTINLINYSIQQTNNKNLRDQLVQSRNTLEDYQWQLYLIAKEKEYYIPAAPAGAADIEQVKNSL' A
#
# COMPACT_ATOMS: atom_id res chain seq x y z
N MET A 1 11.39 -15.47 -11.38
CA MET A 1 10.78 -14.70 -10.29
C MET A 1 9.83 -15.59 -9.52
N THR A 2 9.93 -15.61 -8.22
CA THR A 2 9.05 -16.44 -7.41
C THR A 2 7.72 -15.73 -7.20
N GLU A 3 6.69 -16.48 -6.84
CA GLU A 3 5.40 -15.93 -6.53
C GLU A 3 5.50 -14.92 -5.38
N LYS A 4 6.32 -15.23 -4.39
CA LYS A 4 6.55 -14.32 -3.26
C LYS A 4 7.08 -12.96 -3.72
N ILE A 5 8.07 -12.97 -4.59
CA ILE A 5 8.66 -11.74 -5.11
C ILE A 5 7.62 -10.96 -5.91
N ALA A 6 6.86 -11.66 -6.76
CA ALA A 6 5.85 -11.01 -7.58
C ALA A 6 4.78 -10.35 -6.72
N ILE A 7 4.32 -11.01 -5.69
CA ILE A 7 3.30 -10.46 -4.80
C ILE A 7 3.83 -9.26 -4.04
N ASN A 8 5.04 -9.35 -3.50
CA ASN A 8 5.63 -8.24 -2.76
C ASN A 8 5.91 -7.04 -3.65
N ASP A 9 6.35 -7.28 -4.88
CA ASP A 9 6.55 -6.20 -5.84
C ASP A 9 5.23 -5.53 -6.20
N THR A 10 4.18 -6.31 -6.38
CA THR A 10 2.86 -5.78 -6.69
C THR A 10 2.32 -4.95 -5.52
N LEU A 11 2.47 -5.43 -4.29
CA LEU A 11 2.06 -4.66 -3.12
C LEU A 11 2.82 -3.34 -3.02
N SER A 12 4.12 -3.36 -3.29
CA SER A 12 4.93 -2.16 -3.28
C SER A 12 4.46 -1.16 -4.35
N THR A 13 4.16 -1.66 -5.54
CA THR A 13 3.66 -0.82 -6.63
C THR A 13 2.29 -0.24 -6.29
N LEU A 14 1.40 -1.04 -5.70
CA LEU A 14 0.09 -0.54 -5.27
C LEU A 14 0.23 0.55 -4.23
N ASN A 15 1.10 0.37 -3.25
CA ASN A 15 1.34 1.39 -2.23
C ASN A 15 1.84 2.70 -2.85
N SER A 16 2.78 2.61 -3.76
CA SER A 16 3.32 3.80 -4.43
C SER A 16 2.26 4.49 -5.26
N THR A 17 1.43 3.72 -5.96
CA THR A 17 0.38 4.27 -6.80
C THR A 17 -0.70 4.94 -5.94
N ILE A 18 -1.09 4.31 -4.84
CA ILE A 18 -2.07 4.89 -3.92
C ILE A 18 -1.54 6.20 -3.34
N ASN A 19 -0.29 6.25 -2.97
CA ASN A 19 0.32 7.48 -2.45
C ASN A 19 0.31 8.59 -3.49
N LEU A 20 0.60 8.25 -4.74
CA LEU A 20 0.57 9.22 -5.83
C LEU A 20 -0.85 9.75 -6.06
N ILE A 21 -1.85 8.86 -6.02
CA ILE A 21 -3.24 9.26 -6.19
C ILE A 21 -3.66 10.16 -5.02
N ASN A 22 -3.30 9.82 -3.79
CA ASN A 22 -3.61 10.66 -2.64
C ASN A 22 -3.01 12.06 -2.79
N TYR A 23 -1.79 12.13 -3.27
CA TYR A 23 -1.16 13.42 -3.53
C TYR A 23 -1.95 14.20 -4.58
N SER A 24 -2.35 13.53 -5.65
CA SER A 24 -3.13 14.15 -6.73
C SER A 24 -4.48 14.65 -6.23
N ILE A 25 -5.13 13.91 -5.35
CA ILE A 25 -6.39 14.32 -4.74
C ILE A 25 -6.19 15.64 -3.98
N GLN A 26 -5.10 15.75 -3.24
CA GLN A 26 -4.81 16.95 -2.47
C GLN A 26 -4.51 18.17 -3.36
N GLN A 27 -3.97 17.92 -4.53
CA GLN A 27 -3.55 19.01 -5.42
C GLN A 27 -4.63 19.48 -6.39
N THR A 28 -5.64 18.67 -6.65
CA THR A 28 -6.63 19.05 -7.64
C THR A 28 -7.74 19.90 -7.03
N ASN A 29 -8.15 20.91 -7.78
CA ASN A 29 -9.30 21.73 -7.43
C ASN A 29 -10.49 21.44 -8.34
N ASN A 30 -10.39 20.42 -9.18
CA ASN A 30 -11.49 19.99 -10.05
C ASN A 30 -12.25 18.88 -9.35
N LYS A 31 -13.51 19.15 -8.99
CA LYS A 31 -14.29 18.20 -8.21
C LYS A 31 -14.53 16.88 -8.93
N ASN A 32 -14.82 16.91 -10.23
CA ASN A 32 -15.07 15.69 -10.98
C ASN A 32 -13.81 14.83 -11.03
N LEU A 33 -12.67 15.43 -11.27
CA LEU A 33 -11.42 14.69 -11.28
C LEU A 33 -11.10 14.16 -9.89
N ARG A 34 -11.34 14.96 -8.86
CA ARG A 34 -11.11 14.53 -7.50
C ARG A 34 -11.96 13.29 -7.16
N ASP A 35 -13.23 13.31 -7.55
CA ASP A 35 -14.12 12.18 -7.28
C ASP A 35 -13.65 10.91 -8.01
N GLN A 36 -13.16 11.05 -9.24
CA GLN A 36 -12.63 9.92 -9.98
C GLN A 36 -11.35 9.38 -9.34
N LEU A 37 -10.50 10.25 -8.85
CA LEU A 37 -9.28 9.85 -8.16
C LEU A 37 -9.60 9.12 -6.86
N VAL A 38 -10.60 9.60 -6.13
CA VAL A 38 -11.03 8.93 -4.90
C VAL A 38 -11.56 7.52 -5.20
N GLN A 39 -12.34 7.36 -6.26
CA GLN A 39 -12.84 6.05 -6.64
C GLN A 39 -11.69 5.11 -7.05
N SER A 40 -10.73 5.63 -7.81
CA SER A 40 -9.58 4.84 -8.21
C SER A 40 -8.75 4.41 -6.99
N ARG A 41 -8.56 5.33 -6.05
CA ARG A 41 -7.86 5.01 -4.82
C ARG A 41 -8.57 3.91 -4.06
N ASN A 42 -9.88 4.01 -3.90
CA ASN A 42 -10.64 3.03 -3.15
C ASN A 42 -10.55 1.65 -3.81
N THR A 43 -10.59 1.58 -5.13
CA THR A 43 -10.45 0.33 -5.87
C THR A 43 -9.06 -0.28 -5.65
N LEU A 44 -8.02 0.54 -5.70
CA LEU A 44 -6.66 0.06 -5.52
C LEU A 44 -6.40 -0.37 -4.07
N GLU A 45 -6.99 0.33 -3.11
CA GLU A 45 -6.87 -0.07 -1.70
C GLU A 45 -7.55 -1.41 -1.46
N ASP A 46 -8.65 -1.67 -2.15
CA ASP A 46 -9.33 -2.94 -2.05
C ASP A 46 -8.48 -4.08 -2.62
N TYR A 47 -7.88 -3.87 -3.77
CA TYR A 47 -6.94 -4.83 -4.35
C TYR A 47 -5.75 -5.06 -3.43
N GLN A 48 -5.21 -4.00 -2.88
CA GLN A 48 -4.08 -4.07 -1.95
C GLN A 48 -4.44 -4.95 -0.76
N TRP A 49 -5.61 -4.73 -0.19
CA TRP A 49 -6.05 -5.49 0.98
C TRP A 49 -6.20 -6.98 0.64
N GLN A 50 -6.84 -7.28 -0.49
CA GLN A 50 -7.02 -8.66 -0.90
C GLN A 50 -5.69 -9.35 -1.17
N LEU A 51 -4.78 -8.66 -1.84
CA LEU A 51 -3.46 -9.22 -2.10
C LEU A 51 -2.65 -9.39 -0.82
N TYR A 52 -2.79 -8.46 0.11
CA TYR A 52 -2.18 -8.57 1.42
C TYR A 52 -2.67 -9.83 2.16
N LEU A 53 -3.96 -10.09 2.11
CA LEU A 53 -4.51 -11.28 2.76
C LEU A 53 -3.96 -12.56 2.15
N ILE A 54 -3.82 -12.60 0.84
CA ILE A 54 -3.22 -13.75 0.16
C ILE A 54 -1.77 -13.91 0.58
N ALA A 55 -1.02 -12.84 0.60
CA ALA A 55 0.38 -12.87 0.98
C ALA A 55 0.56 -13.31 2.43
N LYS A 56 -0.33 -12.86 3.29
CA LYS A 56 -0.29 -13.23 4.70
C LYS A 56 -0.59 -14.72 4.88
N GLU A 57 -1.59 -15.23 4.17
CA GLU A 57 -1.94 -16.64 4.24
C GLU A 57 -0.79 -17.51 3.79
N LYS A 58 -0.08 -17.09 2.75
CA LYS A 58 1.05 -17.82 2.21
C LYS A 58 2.36 -17.50 2.93
N GLU A 59 2.30 -16.64 3.92
CA GLU A 59 3.48 -16.18 4.66
C GLU A 59 4.53 -15.52 3.77
N TYR A 60 4.07 -14.92 2.66
CA TYR A 60 4.95 -14.18 1.76
C TYR A 60 5.16 -12.75 2.25
N TYR A 61 4.24 -12.25 3.04
CA TYR A 61 4.30 -10.86 3.46
C TYR A 61 5.27 -10.74 4.61
N ILE A 62 6.32 -10.02 4.36
CA ILE A 62 7.22 -9.58 5.40
C ILE A 62 6.80 -8.16 5.67
N PRO A 63 6.25 -7.88 6.83
CA PRO A 63 5.89 -6.54 7.16
C PRO A 63 7.15 -5.75 7.01
N ALA A 64 7.15 -4.94 6.05
CA ALA A 64 8.19 -4.02 5.87
C ALA A 64 8.24 -3.32 7.17
N ALA A 65 9.26 -3.59 7.74
CA ALA A 65 9.57 -2.89 8.83
C ALA A 65 8.86 -1.71 8.78
N PRO A 66 7.98 -1.69 9.37
CA PRO A 66 7.24 -0.69 9.32
C PRO A 66 7.92 0.37 9.81
N ALA A 67 8.50 0.86 8.92
CA ALA A 67 8.98 2.07 9.24
C ALA A 67 7.83 2.80 9.80
N GLY A 68 6.79 2.20 9.80
CA GLY A 68 5.70 2.80 10.45
C GLY A 68 5.89 2.81 11.94
N ALA A 69 4.88 3.20 12.63
CA ALA A 69 4.91 3.30 14.07
C ALA A 69 5.36 2.01 14.72
N ALA A 70 4.90 0.90 14.18
CA ALA A 70 5.28 -0.39 14.73
C ALA A 70 6.77 -0.63 14.57
N ASP A 71 7.33 -0.10 13.50
CA ASP A 71 8.73 -0.26 13.28
C ASP A 71 9.54 0.63 14.19
N ILE A 72 9.08 1.83 14.37
CA ILE A 72 9.71 2.74 15.29
C ILE A 72 9.71 2.16 16.69
N GLU A 73 8.60 1.57 17.09
CA GLU A 73 8.53 0.92 18.37
C GLU A 73 9.44 -0.27 18.46
N GLN A 74 9.49 -1.04 17.38
CA GLN A 74 10.34 -2.19 17.32
C GLN A 74 11.81 -1.79 17.39
N VAL A 75 12.16 -0.73 16.72
CA VAL A 75 13.51 -0.18 16.80
C VAL A 75 13.79 0.29 18.20
N LYS A 76 12.87 0.99 18.82
CA LYS A 76 13.04 1.43 20.19
C LYS A 76 13.23 0.25 21.14
N ASN A 77 12.46 -0.80 20.94
CA ASN A 77 12.56 -1.97 21.78
C ASN A 77 13.82 -2.77 21.51
N SER A 78 14.38 -2.61 20.33
CA SER A 78 15.62 -3.29 19.96
C SER A 78 16.86 -2.53 20.41
N LEU A 79 16.69 -1.28 20.71
CA LEU A 79 17.79 -0.46 21.18
C LEU A 79 18.05 -0.68 22.69
#